data_61b1a509991bfdfd2923c6b1a51f4653
#
_entry.id   61b1a509991bfdfd2923c6b1a51f4653
#
_cell.length_a   1.000
_cell.length_b   1.000
_cell.length_c   1.000
_cell.angle_alpha   90.00
_cell.angle_beta   90.00
_cell.angle_gamma   90.00
#
_symmetry.space_group_name_H-M   'P 1'
#
loop_
_entity.id
_entity.type
_entity.pdbx_description
1 polymer ?
#
loop_
_entity_poly.entity_id
_entity_poly.type
_entity_poly.pdbx_seq_one_letter_code
_entity_poly.pdbx_strand_id
1 'polypeptide(L)'
;MVTQLEMRRGRGSGAGGFKAGRFGADRVGIRAAAAALASLALLTACSAGGNGDDKPDVPPTATGSLEQLATKAQCKPNIQTDAQELRQANCATDDGRYVLATFATDRGQREWINEANDYGGSYLVGRKWVAVGEPNVVAALRGRLGGTVETASPHHSGSSGSGGSEGGHSGHHGS
;
A
#
# COMPACT_ATOMS: atom_id res chain seq x y z
N MET A 1 -52.05 4.81 -7.50
CA MET A 1 -51.77 6.26 -7.31
C MET A 1 -50.31 6.48 -7.57
N VAL A 2 -50.01 7.07 -8.69
CA VAL A 2 -48.66 7.31 -9.20
C VAL A 2 -48.35 8.78 -8.91
N THR A 3 -47.29 9.06 -8.15
CA THR A 3 -46.84 10.44 -7.95
C THR A 3 -45.44 10.58 -8.54
N GLN A 4 -45.44 11.18 -9.71
CA GLN A 4 -44.24 11.71 -10.39
C GLN A 4 -43.73 12.93 -9.60
N LEU A 5 -42.48 13.00 -9.31
CA LEU A 5 -41.82 14.25 -8.87
C LEU A 5 -40.56 14.52 -9.69
N GLU A 6 -40.68 15.61 -10.34
CA GLU A 6 -39.94 16.27 -11.39
C GLU A 6 -38.43 16.44 -11.17
N MET A 7 -37.72 16.28 -12.27
CA MET A 7 -36.36 16.75 -12.54
C MET A 7 -36.22 18.28 -12.37
N ARG A 8 -35.34 18.75 -11.54
CA ARG A 8 -34.78 20.10 -11.64
C ARG A 8 -33.35 20.04 -12.18
N ARG A 9 -33.27 20.39 -13.45
CA ARG A 9 -32.00 20.77 -14.11
C ARG A 9 -31.54 22.11 -13.55
N GLY A 10 -30.43 22.12 -12.82
CA GLY A 10 -29.66 23.32 -12.48
C GLY A 10 -28.49 23.50 -13.45
N ARG A 11 -28.72 24.36 -14.43
CA ARG A 11 -27.68 24.80 -15.37
C ARG A 11 -26.98 26.00 -14.72
N GLY A 12 -25.72 25.82 -14.27
CA GLY A 12 -24.86 26.89 -13.76
C GLY A 12 -23.61 27.03 -14.61
N SER A 13 -23.69 27.91 -15.63
CA SER A 13 -22.52 28.38 -16.35
C SER A 13 -21.80 29.42 -15.53
N GLY A 14 -20.55 29.13 -15.09
CA GLY A 14 -19.63 30.08 -14.47
C GLY A 14 -18.37 30.20 -15.30
N ALA A 15 -18.35 31.12 -16.27
CA ALA A 15 -17.14 31.51 -16.97
C ALA A 15 -16.34 32.45 -16.05
N GLY A 16 -15.22 31.99 -15.50
CA GLY A 16 -14.25 32.77 -14.74
C GLY A 16 -12.96 32.96 -15.55
N GLY A 17 -12.78 34.16 -16.12
CA GLY A 17 -11.65 34.50 -16.93
C GLY A 17 -10.33 34.54 -16.17
N PHE A 18 -9.31 33.92 -16.71
CA PHE A 18 -7.94 34.04 -16.24
C PHE A 18 -7.30 35.29 -16.83
N LYS A 19 -7.01 36.28 -15.99
CA LYS A 19 -6.19 37.44 -16.32
C LYS A 19 -4.72 37.00 -16.34
N ALA A 20 -4.13 37.08 -17.54
CA ALA A 20 -2.70 36.96 -17.72
C ALA A 20 -1.98 38.18 -17.12
N GLY A 21 -1.23 37.97 -16.05
CA GLY A 21 -0.32 38.96 -15.47
C GLY A 21 0.99 38.97 -16.26
N ARG A 22 1.22 40.07 -16.98
CA ARG A 22 2.52 40.39 -17.59
C ARG A 22 3.47 40.83 -16.48
N PHE A 23 4.51 40.06 -16.23
CA PHE A 23 5.65 40.54 -15.44
C PHE A 23 6.67 41.15 -16.39
N GLY A 24 6.90 42.45 -16.17
CA GLY A 24 7.85 43.25 -16.89
C GLY A 24 9.28 42.84 -16.64
N ALA A 25 10.07 42.91 -17.70
CA ALA A 25 11.51 42.76 -17.67
C ALA A 25 12.13 44.08 -17.22
N ASP A 26 12.70 44.12 -16.05
CA ASP A 26 13.57 45.22 -15.63
C ASP A 26 15.03 44.88 -15.95
N ARG A 27 15.54 45.60 -16.94
CA ARG A 27 16.96 45.65 -17.28
C ARG A 27 17.64 46.67 -16.37
N VAL A 28 18.56 46.25 -15.55
CA VAL A 28 19.60 47.12 -14.95
C VAL A 28 20.87 46.27 -14.96
N GLY A 29 21.79 46.59 -15.84
CA GLY A 29 22.74 47.66 -15.71
C GLY A 29 24.09 47.05 -15.31
N ILE A 30 24.92 46.81 -16.36
CA ILE A 30 26.32 46.36 -16.36
C ILE A 30 27.18 47.29 -15.50
N ARG A 31 28.07 46.76 -14.68
CA ARG A 31 29.42 47.30 -14.49
C ARG A 31 30.38 46.18 -14.10
N ALA A 32 31.41 46.03 -14.95
CA ALA A 32 32.57 45.17 -14.80
C ALA A 32 33.46 45.60 -13.65
N ALA A 33 34.02 44.67 -12.92
CA ALA A 33 35.31 44.83 -12.27
C ALA A 33 35.97 43.44 -12.20
N ALA A 34 37.05 43.34 -12.93
CA ALA A 34 37.96 42.21 -12.93
C ALA A 34 38.78 42.19 -11.64
N ALA A 35 38.87 41.05 -11.00
CA ALA A 35 39.98 40.70 -10.11
C ALA A 35 40.20 39.18 -10.14
N ALA A 36 41.29 38.82 -10.79
CA ALA A 36 41.81 37.46 -10.81
C ALA A 36 42.46 37.12 -9.47
N LEU A 37 42.09 36.00 -8.87
CA LEU A 37 42.93 35.24 -7.98
C LEU A 37 42.65 33.75 -8.16
N ALA A 38 43.64 33.09 -8.74
CA ALA A 38 43.71 31.65 -8.89
C ALA A 38 43.86 31.00 -7.52
N SER A 39 42.96 30.15 -7.15
CA SER A 39 43.13 29.18 -6.06
C SER A 39 42.76 27.81 -6.56
N LEU A 40 43.77 27.01 -6.92
CA LEU A 40 43.64 25.56 -7.13
C LEU A 40 43.27 24.92 -5.79
N ALA A 41 42.05 24.57 -5.61
CA ALA A 41 41.61 23.62 -4.60
C ALA A 41 41.34 22.29 -5.32
N LEU A 42 42.26 21.37 -5.24
CA LEU A 42 42.07 19.96 -5.60
C LEU A 42 41.10 19.35 -4.58
N LEU A 43 39.83 19.40 -4.90
CA LEU A 43 38.81 18.62 -4.22
C LEU A 43 38.84 17.21 -4.82
N THR A 44 39.54 16.31 -4.13
CA THR A 44 39.37 14.86 -4.33
C THR A 44 37.93 14.52 -3.99
N ALA A 45 37.11 14.45 -5.03
CA ALA A 45 35.79 13.84 -4.93
C ALA A 45 36.01 12.33 -4.69
N CYS A 46 35.91 11.90 -3.44
CA CYS A 46 35.64 10.51 -3.13
C CYS A 46 34.25 10.19 -3.71
N SER A 47 34.23 9.64 -4.92
CA SER A 47 33.08 8.90 -5.41
C SER A 47 32.92 7.69 -4.51
N ALA A 48 32.17 7.85 -3.42
CA ALA A 48 31.54 6.72 -2.78
C ALA A 48 30.55 6.16 -3.83
N GLY A 49 30.97 5.03 -4.45
CA GLY A 49 30.10 4.24 -5.29
C GLY A 49 28.93 3.77 -4.43
N GLY A 50 27.85 4.53 -4.44
CA GLY A 50 26.56 4.05 -3.99
C GLY A 50 26.11 3.02 -5.03
N ASN A 51 26.21 1.74 -4.69
CA ASN A 51 25.37 0.74 -5.33
C ASN A 51 23.95 1.21 -5.07
N GLY A 52 23.36 1.88 -6.06
CA GLY A 52 21.94 2.18 -6.06
C GLY A 52 21.21 0.85 -6.22
N ASP A 53 20.90 0.23 -5.09
CA ASP A 53 19.77 -0.67 -5.06
C ASP A 53 18.55 0.19 -5.40
N ASP A 54 18.04 0.08 -6.61
CA ASP A 54 16.77 0.64 -7.07
C ASP A 54 15.60 -0.04 -6.34
N LYS A 55 15.67 -0.07 -5.02
CA LYS A 55 14.58 -0.50 -4.18
C LYS A 55 13.58 0.65 -4.15
N PRO A 56 12.33 0.43 -4.63
CA PRO A 56 11.32 1.47 -4.57
C PRO A 56 11.30 2.10 -3.19
N ASP A 57 11.38 3.42 -3.13
CA ASP A 57 11.35 4.17 -1.87
C ASP A 57 9.98 3.97 -1.21
N VAL A 58 9.93 3.03 -0.26
CA VAL A 58 8.70 2.68 0.44
C VAL A 58 8.51 3.68 1.57
N PRO A 59 7.38 4.42 1.60
CA PRO A 59 7.15 5.41 2.64
C PRO A 59 7.05 4.76 4.03
N PRO A 60 7.22 5.54 5.10
CA PRO A 60 6.95 5.08 6.45
C PRO A 60 5.54 4.51 6.55
N THR A 61 5.38 3.43 7.34
CA THR A 61 4.09 2.77 7.52
C THR A 61 3.03 3.76 8.02
N ALA A 62 1.95 3.90 7.25
CA ALA A 62 0.84 4.77 7.59
C ALA A 62 0.13 4.29 8.86
N THR A 63 -0.43 5.24 9.60
CA THR A 63 -1.28 5.02 10.76
C THR A 63 -2.52 5.89 10.66
N GLY A 64 -3.58 5.55 11.38
CA GLY A 64 -4.80 6.34 11.43
C GLY A 64 -6.07 5.49 11.39
N SER A 65 -7.22 6.17 11.26
CA SER A 65 -8.51 5.52 11.08
C SER A 65 -8.63 4.88 9.68
N LEU A 66 -9.64 4.03 9.50
CA LEU A 66 -9.93 3.40 8.21
C LEU A 66 -10.09 4.45 7.10
N GLU A 67 -10.78 5.56 7.36
CA GLU A 67 -11.00 6.63 6.40
C GLU A 67 -9.70 7.38 6.04
N GLN A 68 -8.84 7.61 7.03
CA GLN A 68 -7.53 8.24 6.80
C GLN A 68 -6.61 7.36 5.96
N LEU A 69 -6.60 6.06 6.22
CA LEU A 69 -5.85 5.09 5.43
C LEU A 69 -6.42 4.97 4.01
N ALA A 70 -7.74 4.90 3.87
CA ALA A 70 -8.43 4.87 2.59
C ALA A 70 -8.12 6.12 1.74
N THR A 71 -8.11 7.30 2.35
CA THR A 71 -7.74 8.56 1.68
C THR A 71 -6.30 8.51 1.15
N LYS A 72 -5.34 8.05 1.97
CA LYS A 72 -3.94 7.88 1.54
C LYS A 72 -3.80 6.84 0.43
N ALA A 73 -4.60 5.79 0.47
CA ALA A 73 -4.66 4.76 -0.56
C ALA A 73 -5.44 5.17 -1.81
N GLN A 74 -6.00 6.39 -1.83
CA GLN A 74 -6.83 6.92 -2.93
C GLN A 74 -8.12 6.11 -3.15
N CYS A 75 -8.70 5.60 -2.08
CA CYS A 75 -9.95 4.84 -2.08
C CYS A 75 -11.07 5.62 -1.42
N LYS A 76 -12.28 5.52 -1.98
CA LYS A 76 -13.52 5.84 -1.28
C LYS A 76 -14.04 4.56 -0.62
N PRO A 77 -13.92 4.43 0.72
CA PRO A 77 -14.23 3.18 1.39
C PRO A 77 -15.74 2.89 1.38
N ASN A 78 -16.11 1.67 1.00
CA ASN A 78 -17.44 1.13 1.16
C ASN A 78 -17.45 0.23 2.41
N ILE A 79 -17.91 0.79 3.54
CA ILE A 79 -17.88 0.14 4.85
C ILE A 79 -18.78 -1.10 4.84
N GLN A 80 -18.23 -2.24 5.23
CA GLN A 80 -18.92 -3.52 5.34
C GLN A 80 -19.12 -3.92 6.80
N THR A 81 -18.16 -3.59 7.65
CA THR A 81 -18.20 -3.85 9.09
C THR A 81 -17.79 -2.59 9.82
N ASP A 82 -18.58 -2.21 10.82
CA ASP A 82 -18.31 -1.05 11.69
C ASP A 82 -18.55 -1.45 13.16
N ALA A 83 -17.60 -2.17 13.71
CA ALA A 83 -17.60 -2.60 15.10
C ALA A 83 -16.42 -1.98 15.86
N GLN A 84 -16.47 -1.98 17.20
CA GLN A 84 -15.41 -1.42 18.03
C GLN A 84 -14.06 -2.13 17.81
N GLU A 85 -14.09 -3.46 17.66
CA GLU A 85 -12.87 -4.29 17.55
C GLU A 85 -12.31 -4.32 16.14
N LEU A 86 -13.18 -4.23 15.13
CA LEU A 86 -12.85 -4.39 13.71
C LEU A 86 -13.73 -3.49 12.86
N ARG A 87 -13.09 -2.69 12.01
CA ARG A 87 -13.78 -1.99 10.92
C ARG A 87 -13.23 -2.47 9.59
N GLN A 88 -14.10 -2.70 8.62
CA GLN A 88 -13.73 -3.24 7.33
C GLN A 88 -14.45 -2.51 6.21
N ALA A 89 -13.74 -2.27 5.12
CA ALA A 89 -14.28 -1.66 3.92
C ALA A 89 -13.77 -2.34 2.66
N ASN A 90 -14.63 -2.38 1.64
CA ASN A 90 -14.22 -2.67 0.29
C ASN A 90 -13.72 -1.39 -0.38
N CYS A 91 -12.58 -1.47 -1.02
CA CYS A 91 -11.91 -0.42 -1.74
C CYS A 91 -11.70 -0.80 -3.21
N ALA A 92 -11.77 0.19 -4.09
CA ALA A 92 -11.39 0.06 -5.49
C ALA A 92 -10.58 1.28 -5.92
N THR A 93 -9.48 1.05 -6.62
CA THR A 93 -8.61 2.05 -7.23
C THR A 93 -8.30 1.63 -8.66
N ASP A 94 -7.52 2.43 -9.37
CA ASP A 94 -7.05 2.08 -10.71
C ASP A 94 -6.16 0.83 -10.71
N ASP A 95 -5.49 0.54 -9.58
CA ASP A 95 -4.66 -0.68 -9.43
C ASP A 95 -5.50 -1.94 -9.22
N GLY A 96 -6.76 -1.81 -8.79
CA GLY A 96 -7.67 -2.91 -8.55
C GLY A 96 -8.47 -2.82 -7.25
N ARG A 97 -9.05 -3.95 -6.86
CA ARG A 97 -9.90 -4.06 -5.67
C ARG A 97 -9.13 -4.69 -4.51
N TYR A 98 -9.46 -4.23 -3.31
CA TYR A 98 -8.91 -4.78 -2.07
C TYR A 98 -9.85 -4.55 -0.89
N VAL A 99 -9.63 -5.30 0.17
CA VAL A 99 -10.28 -5.11 1.46
C VAL A 99 -9.33 -4.37 2.38
N LEU A 100 -9.79 -3.29 3.02
CA LEU A 100 -9.06 -2.58 4.07
C LEU A 100 -9.73 -2.85 5.40
N ALA A 101 -8.96 -3.35 6.36
CA ALA A 101 -9.41 -3.62 7.72
C ALA A 101 -8.57 -2.83 8.75
N THR A 102 -9.21 -2.32 9.79
CA THR A 102 -8.56 -1.69 10.94
C THR A 102 -9.01 -2.34 12.24
N PHE A 103 -8.12 -2.40 13.22
CA PHE A 103 -8.28 -3.15 14.45
C PHE A 103 -8.08 -2.25 15.68
N ALA A 104 -8.86 -2.48 16.74
CA ALA A 104 -8.68 -1.79 18.00
C ALA A 104 -7.36 -2.19 18.67
N THR A 105 -6.91 -3.44 18.51
CA THR A 105 -5.73 -4.00 19.15
C THR A 105 -4.80 -4.71 18.17
N ASP A 106 -3.50 -4.72 18.48
CA ASP A 106 -2.52 -5.49 17.70
C ASP A 106 -2.80 -7.01 17.81
N ARG A 107 -3.37 -7.45 18.93
CA ARG A 107 -3.76 -8.84 19.12
C ARG A 107 -4.91 -9.24 18.19
N GLY A 108 -5.97 -8.44 18.13
CA GLY A 108 -7.09 -8.70 17.22
C GLY A 108 -6.66 -8.71 15.76
N GLN A 109 -5.73 -7.81 15.37
CA GLN A 109 -5.12 -7.85 14.06
C GLN A 109 -4.40 -9.18 13.78
N ARG A 110 -3.60 -9.66 14.74
CA ARG A 110 -2.84 -10.90 14.57
C ARG A 110 -3.74 -12.14 14.49
N GLU A 111 -4.76 -12.20 15.32
CA GLU A 111 -5.75 -13.27 15.29
C GLU A 111 -6.50 -13.30 13.94
N TRP A 112 -6.91 -12.13 13.44
CA TRP A 112 -7.56 -12.02 12.14
C TRP A 112 -6.66 -12.48 10.99
N ILE A 113 -5.37 -12.07 10.99
CA ILE A 113 -4.41 -12.50 9.96
C ILE A 113 -4.20 -14.01 10.00
N ASN A 114 -4.09 -14.59 11.18
CA ASN A 114 -3.91 -16.04 11.32
C ASN A 114 -5.10 -16.81 10.74
N GLU A 115 -6.32 -16.36 10.98
CA GLU A 115 -7.53 -16.95 10.39
C GLU A 115 -7.58 -16.74 8.87
N ALA A 116 -7.26 -15.55 8.41
CA ALA A 116 -7.28 -15.20 6.99
C ALA A 116 -6.23 -16.00 6.19
N ASN A 117 -5.10 -16.34 6.78
CA ASN A 117 -4.02 -17.09 6.13
C ASN A 117 -4.46 -18.48 5.64
N ASP A 118 -5.47 -19.09 6.25
CA ASP A 118 -6.02 -20.37 5.82
C ASP A 118 -6.64 -20.30 4.42
N TYR A 119 -7.07 -19.12 4.00
CA TYR A 119 -7.64 -18.87 2.67
C TYR A 119 -6.58 -18.48 1.62
N GLY A 120 -5.34 -18.26 2.06
CA GLY A 120 -4.27 -17.75 1.20
C GLY A 120 -4.42 -16.26 0.85
N GLY A 121 -3.52 -15.77 -0.01
CA GLY A 121 -3.60 -14.39 -0.52
C GLY A 121 -2.39 -13.53 -0.19
N SER A 122 -2.45 -12.27 -0.61
CA SER A 122 -1.44 -11.27 -0.34
C SER A 122 -1.99 -10.20 0.60
N TYR A 123 -1.22 -9.89 1.62
CA TYR A 123 -1.57 -8.98 2.69
C TYR A 123 -0.55 -7.87 2.79
N LEU A 124 -1.00 -6.62 2.86
CA LEU A 124 -0.17 -5.50 3.28
C LEU A 124 -0.48 -5.21 4.74
N VAL A 125 0.50 -5.41 5.61
CA VAL A 125 0.33 -5.31 7.06
C VAL A 125 1.00 -4.04 7.58
N GLY A 126 0.21 -3.20 8.24
CA GLY A 126 0.68 -2.07 9.00
C GLY A 126 0.27 -2.18 10.47
N ARG A 127 0.51 -1.13 11.25
CA ARG A 127 0.14 -1.14 12.65
C ARG A 127 -1.38 -0.99 12.81
N LYS A 128 -2.04 -2.04 13.30
CA LYS A 128 -3.49 -2.12 13.52
C LYS A 128 -4.32 -1.95 12.25
N TRP A 129 -3.75 -2.27 11.09
CA TRP A 129 -4.49 -2.35 9.84
C TRP A 129 -3.89 -3.38 8.89
N VAL A 130 -4.73 -3.89 8.01
CA VAL A 130 -4.36 -4.82 6.94
C VAL A 130 -5.10 -4.43 5.67
N ALA A 131 -4.42 -4.50 4.52
CA ALA A 131 -5.07 -4.47 3.22
C ALA A 131 -4.84 -5.80 2.52
N VAL A 132 -5.90 -6.38 1.95
CA VAL A 132 -5.89 -7.69 1.29
C VAL A 132 -6.33 -7.55 -0.15
N GLY A 133 -5.54 -8.04 -1.08
CA GLY A 133 -5.86 -7.97 -2.50
C GLY A 133 -4.92 -8.81 -3.34
N GLU A 134 -5.03 -8.66 -4.67
CA GLU A 134 -4.10 -9.28 -5.59
C GLU A 134 -2.66 -8.77 -5.37
N PRO A 135 -1.63 -9.55 -5.68
CA PRO A 135 -0.24 -9.19 -5.41
C PRO A 135 0.18 -7.83 -5.99
N ASN A 136 -0.26 -7.50 -7.20
CA ASN A 136 0.01 -6.22 -7.86
C ASN A 136 -0.67 -5.04 -7.13
N VAL A 137 -1.89 -5.23 -6.64
CA VAL A 137 -2.63 -4.24 -5.85
C VAL A 137 -1.93 -3.98 -4.52
N VAL A 138 -1.53 -5.05 -3.83
CA VAL A 138 -0.79 -4.97 -2.57
C VAL A 138 0.55 -4.27 -2.75
N ALA A 139 1.26 -4.54 -3.85
CA ALA A 139 2.51 -3.84 -4.17
C ALA A 139 2.29 -2.33 -4.41
N ALA A 140 1.25 -1.94 -5.14
CA ALA A 140 0.89 -0.54 -5.36
C ALA A 140 0.49 0.16 -4.05
N LEU A 141 -0.30 -0.50 -3.21
CA LEU A 141 -0.69 0.01 -1.88
C LEU A 141 0.52 0.22 -0.97
N ARG A 142 1.52 -0.67 -1.03
CA ARG A 142 2.75 -0.51 -0.26
C ARG A 142 3.49 0.78 -0.62
N GLY A 143 3.49 1.17 -1.88
CA GLY A 143 4.05 2.45 -2.33
C GLY A 143 3.34 3.68 -1.76
N ARG A 144 2.08 3.56 -1.32
CA ARG A 144 1.28 4.67 -0.76
C ARG A 144 1.21 4.64 0.76
N LEU A 145 1.12 3.45 1.35
CA LEU A 145 0.87 3.25 2.78
C LEU A 145 2.10 2.77 3.56
N GLY A 146 3.16 2.35 2.87
CA GLY A 146 4.25 1.62 3.54
C GLY A 146 3.76 0.27 4.03
N GLY A 147 4.40 -0.28 5.05
CA GLY A 147 4.03 -1.55 5.65
C GLY A 147 4.80 -2.74 5.07
N THR A 148 4.48 -3.93 5.58
CA THR A 148 5.12 -5.20 5.22
C THR A 148 4.17 -6.04 4.39
N VAL A 149 4.67 -6.60 3.28
CA VAL A 149 3.90 -7.57 2.49
C VAL A 149 4.09 -8.96 3.10
N GLU A 150 2.97 -9.62 3.40
CA GLU A 150 2.91 -11.01 3.83
C GLU A 150 2.12 -11.79 2.78
N THR A 151 2.55 -13.01 2.47
CA THR A 151 1.86 -13.89 1.52
C THR A 151 1.58 -15.22 2.21
N ALA A 152 0.33 -15.63 2.20
CA ALA A 152 -0.08 -16.93 2.67
C ALA A 152 -0.42 -17.85 1.51
N SER A 153 0.03 -19.07 1.60
CA SER A 153 -0.42 -20.16 0.72
C SER A 153 -1.55 -20.91 1.40
N PRO A 154 -2.65 -21.22 0.68
CA PRO A 154 -3.71 -22.05 1.27
C PRO A 154 -3.09 -23.34 1.80
N HIS A 155 -3.36 -23.65 3.04
CA HIS A 155 -3.01 -24.97 3.58
C HIS A 155 -3.91 -26.01 2.93
N HIS A 156 -3.46 -26.56 1.81
CA HIS A 156 -4.06 -27.80 1.34
C HIS A 156 -3.74 -28.85 2.36
N SER A 157 -4.70 -29.24 3.17
CA SER A 157 -4.67 -30.44 4.00
C SER A 157 -4.70 -31.66 3.07
N GLY A 158 -3.68 -31.77 2.25
CA GLY A 158 -3.35 -32.93 1.45
C GLY A 158 -2.53 -33.86 2.32
N SER A 159 -3.22 -34.59 3.19
CA SER A 159 -2.68 -35.79 3.80
C SER A 159 -2.23 -36.76 2.70
N SER A 160 -0.96 -36.76 2.39
CA SER A 160 -0.31 -37.82 1.64
C SER A 160 0.75 -38.42 2.53
N GLY A 161 0.30 -39.01 3.61
CA GLY A 161 1.07 -39.94 4.39
C GLY A 161 0.97 -41.32 3.78
N SER A 162 1.68 -41.61 2.71
CA SER A 162 1.99 -42.96 2.25
C SER A 162 3.45 -43.25 2.51
N GLY A 163 3.77 -43.57 3.73
CA GLY A 163 5.01 -44.18 4.14
C GLY A 163 4.69 -45.59 4.64
N GLY A 164 4.31 -46.49 3.74
CA GLY A 164 4.28 -47.90 4.02
C GLY A 164 5.71 -48.41 4.14
N SER A 165 6.19 -48.58 5.37
CA SER A 165 7.32 -49.46 5.70
C SER A 165 6.75 -50.79 6.10
N GLU A 166 6.72 -51.71 5.18
CA GLU A 166 6.57 -53.13 5.48
C GLU A 166 7.84 -53.62 6.16
N GLY A 167 7.78 -53.67 7.47
CA GLY A 167 8.72 -54.39 8.32
C GLY A 167 8.21 -55.80 8.52
N GLY A 168 8.69 -56.74 7.70
CA GLY A 168 8.43 -58.15 7.89
C GLY A 168 9.01 -58.64 9.24
N HIS A 169 8.15 -59.17 10.13
CA HIS A 169 8.56 -59.96 11.26
C HIS A 169 8.30 -61.43 10.93
N SER A 170 9.41 -62.09 10.59
CA SER A 170 9.50 -63.56 10.56
C SER A 170 9.19 -64.13 11.93
N GLY A 171 8.18 -64.95 12.00
CA GLY A 171 7.86 -65.73 13.15
C GLY A 171 8.90 -66.84 13.40
N HIS A 172 9.25 -67.01 14.68
CA HIS A 172 9.87 -68.27 15.15
C HIS A 172 8.88 -68.98 16.07
N HIS A 173 8.41 -70.11 15.57
CA HIS A 173 7.83 -71.16 16.39
C HIS A 173 8.97 -71.94 16.98
N GLY A 174 8.94 -72.18 18.30
CA GLY A 174 9.76 -73.13 19.06
C GLY A 174 8.88 -73.80 20.11
N SER A 175 8.67 -75.03 19.92
CA SER A 175 8.23 -76.17 20.74
C SER A 175 7.87 -75.94 22.20
#